data_d1faf164a1a29ccee0b6d58f0abe1792
#
_entry.id   d1faf164a1a29ccee0b6d58f0abe1792
#
_cell.length_a   1.000
_cell.length_b   1.000
_cell.length_c   1.000
_cell.angle_alpha   90.00
_cell.angle_beta   90.00
_cell.angle_gamma   90.00
#
_symmetry.space_group_name_H-M   'P 1'
#
loop_
_entity.id
_entity.type
_entity.pdbx_description
1 polymer ?
#
loop_
_entity_poly.entity_id
_entity_poly.type
_entity_poly.pdbx_seq_one_letter_code
_entity_poly.pdbx_strand_id
1 'polypeptide(L)'
;MNSELIIIHEYCIQNQVEPDFIVQLENEGLIQVSIVDNERYIHISQLRHLDQYVRWYYDLSINVAGIDVIQNLLDKIDTMQDEILRLKEQLRLID
;
A
#
# COMPACT_ATOMS: atom_id res chain seq x y z
N MET A 1 5.89 -16.92 -17.47
CA MET A 1 6.48 -15.63 -17.07
C MET A 1 5.42 -14.75 -16.44
N ASN A 2 5.71 -14.20 -15.28
CA ASN A 2 4.71 -13.42 -14.58
C ASN A 2 5.17 -11.97 -14.47
N SER A 3 4.75 -11.16 -15.44
CA SER A 3 5.10 -9.74 -15.47
C SER A 3 4.39 -8.92 -14.40
N GLU A 4 3.46 -9.55 -13.67
CA GLU A 4 2.70 -8.89 -12.62
C GLU A 4 3.38 -8.95 -11.25
N LEU A 5 4.48 -9.68 -11.14
CA LEU A 5 5.24 -9.81 -9.89
C LEU A 5 6.58 -9.08 -10.01
N ILE A 6 6.95 -8.42 -8.93
CA ILE A 6 8.21 -7.69 -8.84
C ILE A 6 9.02 -8.29 -7.72
N ILE A 7 10.31 -8.55 -8.00
CA ILE A 7 11.22 -9.10 -7.01
C ILE A 7 11.51 -8.04 -5.96
N ILE A 8 11.21 -8.34 -4.70
CA ILE A 8 11.39 -7.39 -3.61
C ILE A 8 12.84 -6.94 -3.47
N HIS A 9 13.77 -7.88 -3.64
CA HIS A 9 15.20 -7.57 -3.52
C HIS A 9 15.61 -6.50 -4.54
N GLU A 10 15.12 -6.60 -5.78
CA GLU A 10 15.43 -5.62 -6.81
C GLU A 10 14.77 -4.28 -6.52
N TYR A 11 13.53 -4.31 -6.03
CA TYR A 11 12.85 -3.08 -5.64
C TYR A 11 13.65 -2.32 -4.58
N CYS A 12 14.14 -3.05 -3.58
CA CYS A 12 14.91 -2.46 -2.50
C CYS A 12 16.19 -1.81 -3.01
N ILE A 13 16.89 -2.48 -3.93
CA ILE A 13 18.13 -1.95 -4.49
C ILE A 13 17.84 -0.69 -5.31
N GLN A 14 16.85 -0.74 -6.18
CA GLN A 14 16.54 0.36 -7.10
C GLN A 14 16.03 1.58 -6.36
N ASN A 15 15.33 1.40 -5.25
CA ASN A 15 14.71 2.49 -4.52
C ASN A 15 15.42 2.83 -3.22
N GLN A 16 16.57 2.19 -2.95
CA GLN A 16 17.36 2.42 -1.75
C GLN A 16 16.54 2.20 -0.48
N VAL A 17 15.82 1.10 -0.44
CA VAL A 17 14.95 0.74 0.66
C VAL A 17 15.58 -0.40 1.44
N GLU A 18 15.58 -0.30 2.76
CA GLU A 18 16.07 -1.37 3.64
C GLU A 18 15.14 -2.56 3.57
N PRO A 19 15.66 -3.79 3.40
CA PRO A 19 14.80 -4.97 3.41
C PRO A 19 13.98 -5.12 4.68
N ASP A 20 14.52 -4.70 5.82
CA ASP A 20 13.80 -4.75 7.10
C ASP A 20 12.50 -3.94 7.07
N PHE A 21 12.50 -2.81 6.36
CA PHE A 21 11.30 -2.00 6.25
C PHE A 21 10.19 -2.78 5.54
N ILE A 22 10.54 -3.51 4.48
CA ILE A 22 9.57 -4.33 3.77
C ILE A 22 8.99 -5.41 4.69
N VAL A 23 9.85 -6.05 5.49
CA VAL A 23 9.41 -7.07 6.44
C VAL A 23 8.44 -6.48 7.46
N GLN A 24 8.72 -5.27 7.94
CA GLN A 24 7.82 -4.60 8.89
C GLN A 24 6.47 -4.30 8.27
N LEU A 25 6.45 -3.85 7.01
CA LEU A 25 5.19 -3.60 6.29
C LEU A 25 4.38 -4.89 6.15
N GLU A 26 5.06 -5.97 5.81
CA GLU A 26 4.43 -7.27 5.68
C GLU A 26 3.83 -7.73 7.01
N ASN A 27 4.60 -7.59 8.09
CA ASN A 27 4.16 -8.00 9.43
C ASN A 27 2.93 -7.22 9.90
N GLU A 28 2.82 -5.96 9.49
CA GLU A 28 1.66 -5.13 9.84
C GLU A 28 0.49 -5.33 8.88
N GLY A 29 0.65 -6.19 7.88
CA GLY A 29 -0.42 -6.44 6.92
C GLY A 29 -0.63 -5.35 5.90
N LEU A 30 0.34 -4.43 5.77
CA LEU A 30 0.24 -3.31 4.82
C LEU A 30 0.55 -3.73 3.40
N ILE A 31 1.33 -4.79 3.22
CA ILE A 31 1.60 -5.40 1.92
C ILE A 31 1.52 -6.91 2.07
N GLN A 32 1.32 -7.58 0.94
CA GLN A 32 1.32 -9.03 0.86
C GLN A 32 2.48 -9.47 -0.01
N VAL A 33 3.25 -10.43 0.48
CA VAL A 33 4.42 -10.96 -0.20
C VAL A 33 4.12 -12.37 -0.68
N SER A 34 4.48 -12.65 -1.92
CA SER A 34 4.38 -13.99 -2.51
C SER A 34 5.77 -14.60 -2.58
N ILE A 35 5.88 -15.90 -2.29
CA ILE A 35 7.16 -16.61 -2.37
C ILE A 35 7.06 -17.64 -3.49
N VAL A 36 7.95 -17.52 -4.47
CA VAL A 36 8.03 -18.45 -5.61
C VAL A 36 9.50 -18.84 -5.76
N ASP A 37 9.77 -20.14 -5.69
CA ASP A 37 11.15 -20.69 -5.82
C ASP A 37 12.13 -19.99 -4.88
N ASN A 38 11.73 -19.81 -3.62
CA ASN A 38 12.54 -19.17 -2.58
C ASN A 38 12.81 -17.68 -2.82
N GLU A 39 12.15 -17.08 -3.80
CA GLU A 39 12.26 -15.65 -4.06
C GLU A 39 11.00 -14.94 -3.61
N ARG A 40 11.17 -13.76 -3.01
CA ARG A 40 10.05 -12.97 -2.50
C ARG A 40 9.63 -11.93 -3.53
N TYR A 41 8.32 -11.85 -3.76
CA TYR A 41 7.73 -10.97 -4.78
C TYR A 41 6.61 -10.16 -4.20
N ILE A 42 6.37 -8.99 -4.80
CA ILE A 42 5.18 -8.20 -4.54
C ILE A 42 4.43 -8.02 -5.86
N HIS A 43 3.10 -8.09 -5.79
CA HIS A 43 2.27 -7.90 -6.98
C HIS A 43 2.30 -6.43 -7.41
N ILE A 44 2.33 -6.20 -8.72
CA ILE A 44 2.42 -4.86 -9.29
C ILE A 44 1.29 -3.95 -8.80
N SER A 45 0.12 -4.52 -8.50
CA SER A 45 -1.02 -3.75 -8.00
C SER A 45 -0.75 -3.08 -6.67
N GLN A 46 0.25 -3.54 -5.92
CA GLN A 46 0.60 -2.99 -4.61
C GLN A 46 1.67 -1.90 -4.68
N LEU A 47 2.28 -1.69 -5.86
CA LEU A 47 3.41 -0.75 -5.99
C LEU A 47 3.04 0.66 -5.60
N ARG A 48 1.84 1.10 -5.97
CA ARG A 48 1.40 2.45 -5.66
C ARG A 48 1.41 2.69 -4.15
N HIS A 49 0.87 1.74 -3.40
CA HIS A 49 0.87 1.83 -1.94
C HIS A 49 2.27 1.71 -1.37
N LEU A 50 3.06 0.78 -1.89
CA LEU A 50 4.43 0.60 -1.42
C LEU A 50 5.27 1.86 -1.61
N ASP A 51 5.20 2.47 -2.79
CA ASP A 51 5.92 3.72 -3.07
C ASP A 51 5.50 4.82 -2.09
N GLN A 52 4.22 4.87 -1.74
CA GLN A 52 3.69 5.83 -0.79
C GLN A 52 4.24 5.57 0.62
N TYR A 53 4.26 4.30 1.06
CA TYR A 53 4.80 3.93 2.36
C TYR A 53 6.29 4.27 2.46
N VAL A 54 7.04 4.02 1.39
CA VAL A 54 8.47 4.33 1.32
C VAL A 54 8.69 5.83 1.51
N ARG A 55 7.89 6.65 0.84
CA ARG A 55 7.99 8.09 0.95
C ARG A 55 7.66 8.58 2.35
N TRP A 56 6.62 8.04 2.95
CA TRP A 56 6.23 8.43 4.32
C TRP A 56 7.33 8.06 5.32
N TYR A 57 7.92 6.90 5.15
CA TYR A 57 8.94 6.42 6.07
C TYR A 57 10.25 7.20 5.94
N TYR A 58 10.76 7.30 4.71
CA TYR A 58 12.09 7.89 4.49
C TYR A 58 12.07 9.40 4.41
N ASP A 59 11.04 9.98 3.80
CA ASP A 59 10.99 11.43 3.61
C ASP A 59 10.34 12.15 4.78
N LEU A 60 9.35 11.54 5.43
CA LEU A 60 8.58 12.18 6.49
C LEU A 60 8.86 11.59 7.85
N SER A 61 9.72 10.60 7.95
CA SER A 61 10.09 9.96 9.21
C SER A 61 8.90 9.37 9.97
N ILE A 62 7.89 8.89 9.23
CA ILE A 62 6.74 8.25 9.84
C ILE A 62 7.09 6.76 10.03
N ASN A 63 6.98 6.25 11.25
CA ASN A 63 7.27 4.84 11.50
C ASN A 63 6.14 3.95 10.96
N VAL A 64 6.39 2.63 10.92
CA VAL A 64 5.44 1.70 10.33
C VAL A 64 4.10 1.71 11.06
N ALA A 65 4.12 1.86 12.38
CA ALA A 65 2.88 1.97 13.16
C ALA A 65 2.06 3.18 12.72
N GLY A 66 2.73 4.32 12.48
CA GLY A 66 2.08 5.52 11.98
C GLY A 66 1.55 5.35 10.57
N ILE A 67 2.31 4.67 9.72
CA ILE A 67 1.88 4.36 8.35
C ILE A 67 0.58 3.54 8.39
N ASP A 68 0.52 2.55 9.28
CA ASP A 68 -0.68 1.73 9.43
C ASP A 68 -1.89 2.57 9.81
N VAL A 69 -1.73 3.47 10.77
CA VAL A 69 -2.81 4.37 11.19
C VAL A 69 -3.26 5.26 10.03
N ILE A 70 -2.30 5.85 9.32
CA ILE A 70 -2.62 6.75 8.19
C ILE A 70 -3.38 5.99 7.11
N GLN A 71 -2.90 4.79 6.75
CA GLN A 71 -3.55 4.02 5.69
C GLN A 71 -4.97 3.65 6.09
N ASN A 72 -5.19 3.25 7.32
CA ASN A 72 -6.53 2.94 7.81
C ASN A 72 -7.44 4.16 7.76
N LEU A 73 -6.93 5.34 8.11
CA LEU A 73 -7.72 6.56 8.04
C LEU A 73 -8.03 6.95 6.61
N LEU A 74 -7.08 6.80 5.69
CA LEU A 74 -7.30 7.09 4.27
C LEU A 74 -8.35 6.15 3.69
N ASP A 75 -8.31 4.87 4.07
CA ASP A 75 -9.31 3.90 3.61
C ASP A 75 -10.70 4.29 4.10
N LYS A 76 -10.81 4.76 5.34
CA LYS A 76 -12.09 5.24 5.87
C LYS A 76 -12.59 6.48 5.14
N ILE A 77 -11.68 7.40 4.82
CA ILE A 77 -12.03 8.59 4.06
C ILE A 77 -12.56 8.20 2.68
N ASP A 78 -11.90 7.26 1.99
CA ASP A 78 -12.35 6.78 0.70
C ASP A 78 -13.76 6.19 0.80
N THR A 79 -14.00 5.36 1.81
CA THR A 79 -15.31 4.77 2.05
C THR A 79 -16.36 5.84 2.30
N MET A 80 -16.03 6.85 3.09
CA MET A 80 -16.96 7.93 3.40
C MET A 80 -17.25 8.78 2.17
N GLN A 81 -16.25 9.03 1.32
CA GLN A 81 -16.44 9.76 0.07
C GLN A 81 -17.36 9.00 -0.89
N ASP A 82 -17.19 7.68 -0.98
CA ASP A 82 -18.07 6.84 -1.80
C ASP A 82 -19.49 6.90 -1.28
N GLU A 83 -19.66 6.87 0.04
CA GLU A 83 -20.96 6.97 0.66
C GLU A 83 -21.64 8.30 0.36
N ILE A 84 -20.88 9.40 0.42
CA ILE A 84 -21.40 10.73 0.11
C ILE A 84 -21.85 10.78 -1.35
N LEU A 85 -21.06 10.24 -2.28
CA LEU A 85 -21.43 10.22 -3.69
C LEU A 85 -22.72 9.41 -3.91
N ARG A 86 -22.81 8.26 -3.24
CA ARG A 86 -23.99 7.41 -3.35
C ARG A 86 -25.23 8.14 -2.84
N LEU A 87 -25.12 8.83 -1.71
CA LEU A 87 -26.23 9.57 -1.14
C LEU A 87 -26.65 10.74 -2.02
N LYS A 88 -25.68 11.43 -2.63
CA LYS A 88 -25.97 12.51 -3.58
C LYS A 88 -26.72 11.99 -4.80
N GLU A 89 -26.32 10.80 -5.31
CA GLU A 89 -27.02 10.20 -6.42
C GLU A 89 -28.47 9.87 -6.06
N GLN A 90 -28.69 9.34 -4.86
CA GLN A 90 -30.04 9.03 -4.41
C GLN A 90 -30.90 10.29 -4.29
N LEU A 91 -30.33 11.39 -3.81
CA LEU A 91 -31.06 12.65 -3.73
C LEU A 91 -31.43 13.19 -5.09
N ARG A 92 -30.55 13.05 -6.08
CA ARG A 92 -30.85 13.48 -7.44
C ARG A 92 -32.01 12.68 -8.06
N LEU A 93 -32.09 11.40 -7.72
CA LEU A 93 -33.15 10.54 -8.23
C LEU A 93 -34.50 10.89 -7.63
N ILE A 94 -34.53 11.48 -6.44
CA ILE A 94 -35.75 11.87 -5.74
C ILE A 94 -36.32 13.17 -6.32
N ASP A 95 -35.45 14.06 -6.75
CA ASP A 95 -35.84 15.32 -7.36
C ASP A 95 -36.28 15.08 -8.81
#